data_562bd6b80058b5c26bfd00a444382b7a
#
_entry.id   562bd6b80058b5c26bfd00a444382b7a
#
_cell.length_a   1.000
_cell.length_b   1.000
_cell.length_c   1.000
_cell.angle_alpha   90.00
_cell.angle_beta   90.00
_cell.angle_gamma   90.00
#
_symmetry.space_group_name_H-M   'P 1'
#
loop_
_entity.id
_entity.type
_entity.pdbx_description
1 polymer ?
#
loop_
_entity_poly.entity_id
_entity_poly.type
_entity_poly.pdbx_seq_one_letter_code
_entity_poly.pdbx_strand_id
1 'polypeptide(L)'
;AKSTTTVDMSNTYLNWAEQNLILNDIEGKQHKLIQADCLQWLEKCDRQFDLIFVDPPTFSNSKRMEDSWDVQRDHIKLMRNLKRILRPNGTIVFSNNKRGFKMDFDALDELGLSAVEISAKTLPLDFERNKQIHNCWLVTMKA
;
A
#
# COMPACT_ATOMS: atom_id res chain seq x y z
N ALA A 1 15.30 -6.79 -3.11
CA ALA A 1 14.43 -6.96 -4.29
C ALA A 1 15.25 -6.81 -5.57
N LYS A 2 14.87 -7.51 -6.64
CA LYS A 2 15.55 -7.39 -7.93
C LYS A 2 15.24 -6.04 -8.61
N SER A 3 14.04 -5.52 -8.39
CA SER A 3 13.61 -4.20 -8.84
C SER A 3 12.53 -3.66 -7.92
N THR A 4 12.42 -2.35 -7.85
CA THR A 4 11.37 -1.66 -7.08
C THR A 4 10.72 -0.56 -7.90
N THR A 5 9.48 -0.23 -7.55
CA THR A 5 8.77 0.93 -8.08
C THR A 5 8.09 1.63 -6.91
N THR A 6 8.49 2.83 -6.62
CA THR A 6 7.89 3.68 -5.57
C THR A 6 7.10 4.78 -6.24
N VAL A 7 5.85 4.95 -5.83
CA VAL A 7 4.94 5.97 -6.37
C VAL A 7 4.47 6.85 -5.23
N ASP A 8 4.65 8.14 -5.35
CA ASP A 8 4.19 9.15 -4.40
C ASP A 8 3.85 10.47 -5.11
N MET A 9 2.91 11.22 -4.60
CA MET A 9 2.57 12.56 -5.12
C MET A 9 3.61 13.62 -4.74
N SER A 10 4.34 13.40 -3.65
CA SER A 10 5.27 14.35 -3.06
C SER A 10 6.67 14.16 -3.63
N ASN A 11 7.14 15.15 -4.36
CA ASN A 11 8.53 15.19 -4.84
C ASN A 11 9.53 15.20 -3.68
N THR A 12 9.18 15.84 -2.57
CA THR A 12 10.02 15.87 -1.36
C THR A 12 10.24 14.47 -0.79
N TYR A 13 9.19 13.66 -0.70
CA TYR A 13 9.29 12.29 -0.19
C TYR A 13 10.03 11.37 -1.17
N LEU A 14 9.85 11.56 -2.47
CA LEU A 14 10.62 10.83 -3.48
C LEU A 14 12.12 11.18 -3.42
N ASN A 15 12.47 12.44 -3.22
CA ASN A 15 13.86 12.85 -3.03
C ASN A 15 14.46 12.22 -1.75
N TRP A 16 13.71 12.12 -0.67
CA TRP A 16 14.16 11.41 0.53
C TRP A 16 14.30 9.91 0.29
N ALA A 17 13.39 9.31 -0.46
CA ALA A 17 13.50 7.91 -0.85
C ALA A 17 14.76 7.67 -1.68
N GLU A 18 15.10 8.53 -2.63
CA GLU A 18 16.33 8.46 -3.40
C GLU A 18 17.58 8.54 -2.52
N GLN A 19 17.63 9.51 -1.60
CA GLN A 19 18.73 9.65 -0.66
C GLN A 19 18.89 8.40 0.22
N ASN A 20 17.78 7.80 0.67
CA ASN A 20 17.80 6.57 1.45
C ASN A 20 18.28 5.37 0.61
N LEU A 21 17.93 5.28 -0.66
CA LEU A 21 18.44 4.25 -1.54
C LEU A 21 19.96 4.38 -1.71
N ILE A 22 20.46 5.60 -1.97
CA ILE A 22 21.89 5.89 -2.08
C ILE A 22 22.63 5.53 -0.79
N LEU A 23 22.11 5.94 0.37
CA LEU A 23 22.69 5.66 1.68
C LEU A 23 22.84 4.16 1.97
N ASN A 24 22.01 3.33 1.35
CA ASN A 24 22.00 1.87 1.53
C ASN A 24 22.63 1.12 0.34
N ASP A 25 23.37 1.80 -0.54
CA ASP A 25 23.99 1.23 -1.72
C ASP A 25 22.99 0.51 -2.66
N ILE A 26 21.73 1.00 -2.69
CA ILE A 26 20.66 0.48 -3.54
C ILE A 26 20.46 1.46 -4.69
N GLU A 27 21.37 1.43 -5.66
CA GLU A 27 21.31 2.30 -6.82
C GLU A 27 21.00 1.52 -8.10
N GLY A 28 20.51 2.22 -9.11
CA GLY A 28 20.37 1.68 -10.46
C GLY A 28 18.98 1.85 -11.05
N LYS A 29 18.91 1.74 -12.38
CA LYS A 29 17.69 1.95 -13.19
C LYS A 29 16.53 0.99 -12.86
N GLN A 30 16.81 -0.12 -12.14
CA GLN A 30 15.81 -1.08 -11.68
C GLN A 30 15.00 -0.56 -10.50
N HIS A 31 15.45 0.50 -9.79
CA HIS A 31 14.74 1.14 -8.67
C HIS A 31 14.13 2.45 -9.17
N LYS A 32 12.82 2.42 -9.45
CA LYS A 32 12.10 3.55 -10.05
C LYS A 32 11.37 4.35 -9.00
N LEU A 33 11.53 5.68 -9.05
CA LEU A 33 10.76 6.63 -8.26
C LEU A 33 9.85 7.40 -9.24
N ILE A 34 8.54 7.40 -8.98
CA ILE A 34 7.53 7.95 -9.89
C ILE A 34 6.68 8.96 -9.13
N GLN A 35 6.73 10.22 -9.55
CA GLN A 35 5.83 11.26 -9.04
C GLN A 35 4.49 11.15 -9.76
N ALA A 36 3.47 10.66 -9.04
CA ALA A 36 2.11 10.53 -9.57
C ALA A 36 1.08 10.45 -8.45
N ASP A 37 -0.18 10.72 -8.77
CA ASP A 37 -1.30 10.27 -7.96
C ASP A 37 -1.34 8.73 -7.96
N CYS A 38 -1.24 8.13 -6.77
CA CYS A 38 -1.12 6.67 -6.63
C CYS A 38 -2.34 5.93 -7.18
N LEU A 39 -3.56 6.47 -7.01
CA LEU A 39 -4.78 5.82 -7.48
C LEU A 39 -4.86 5.87 -9.00
N GLN A 40 -4.59 7.01 -9.60
CA GLN A 40 -4.55 7.17 -11.06
C GLN A 40 -3.43 6.34 -11.69
N TRP A 41 -2.27 6.27 -11.02
CA TRP A 41 -1.18 5.43 -11.48
C TRP A 41 -1.55 3.95 -11.45
N LEU A 42 -2.19 3.48 -10.36
CA LEU A 42 -2.69 2.12 -10.25
C LEU A 42 -3.64 1.76 -11.39
N GLU A 43 -4.57 2.63 -11.75
CA GLU A 43 -5.54 2.39 -12.82
C GLU A 43 -4.88 2.18 -14.19
N LYS A 44 -3.73 2.83 -14.42
CA LYS A 44 -3.00 2.79 -15.71
C LYS A 44 -1.84 1.78 -15.73
N CYS A 45 -1.47 1.25 -14.57
CA CYS A 45 -0.33 0.33 -14.46
C CYS A 45 -0.65 -1.01 -15.15
N ASP A 46 0.18 -1.40 -16.09
CA ASP A 46 0.13 -2.67 -16.85
C ASP A 46 1.15 -3.71 -16.36
N ARG A 47 2.00 -3.35 -15.38
CA ARG A 47 3.02 -4.22 -14.81
C ARG A 47 2.46 -5.04 -13.67
N GLN A 48 3.08 -6.19 -13.39
CA GLN A 48 2.76 -7.04 -12.25
C GLN A 48 3.93 -7.13 -11.27
N PHE A 49 3.58 -7.28 -9.98
CA PHE A 49 4.52 -7.28 -8.87
C PHE A 49 4.35 -8.51 -7.98
N ASP A 50 5.45 -9.00 -7.42
CA ASP A 50 5.45 -10.12 -6.48
C ASP A 50 5.09 -9.65 -5.06
N LEU A 51 5.48 -8.42 -4.71
CA LEU A 51 5.21 -7.80 -3.42
C LEU A 51 4.76 -6.36 -3.63
N ILE A 52 3.65 -5.99 -3.00
CA ILE A 52 3.13 -4.63 -3.01
C ILE A 52 2.97 -4.18 -1.56
N PHE A 53 3.67 -3.11 -1.17
CA PHE A 53 3.42 -2.43 0.10
C PHE A 53 2.55 -1.20 -0.16
N VAL A 54 1.47 -1.05 0.59
CA VAL A 54 0.55 0.08 0.48
C VAL A 54 0.09 0.54 1.86
N ASP A 55 0.30 1.83 2.14
CA ASP A 55 -0.07 2.49 3.40
C ASP A 55 -0.79 3.81 3.08
N PRO A 56 -2.06 3.75 2.68
CA PRO A 56 -2.81 4.94 2.32
C PRO A 56 -3.12 5.80 3.56
N PRO A 57 -3.28 7.12 3.40
CA PRO A 57 -3.72 7.98 4.49
C PRO A 57 -5.12 7.55 4.97
N THR A 58 -5.42 7.82 6.24
CA THR A 58 -6.76 7.58 6.81
C THR A 58 -7.83 8.34 6.03
N PHE A 59 -7.52 9.61 5.69
CA PHE A 59 -8.38 10.49 4.92
C PHE A 59 -7.53 11.46 4.09
N SER A 60 -7.96 11.79 2.89
CA SER A 60 -7.33 12.81 2.05
C SER A 60 -8.36 13.62 1.27
N ASN A 61 -8.21 14.95 1.34
CA ASN A 61 -8.97 15.95 0.56
C ASN A 61 -7.99 16.76 -0.31
N SER A 62 -7.09 16.11 -1.00
CA SER A 62 -6.17 16.83 -1.87
C SER A 62 -6.95 17.55 -2.97
N LYS A 63 -6.69 18.87 -3.17
CA LYS A 63 -7.22 19.66 -4.30
C LYS A 63 -6.81 19.10 -5.68
N ARG A 64 -5.87 18.14 -5.71
CA ARG A 64 -5.40 17.45 -6.90
C ARG A 64 -6.11 16.11 -7.15
N MET A 65 -6.94 15.66 -6.20
CA MET A 65 -7.81 14.48 -6.36
C MET A 65 -9.21 14.98 -6.73
N GLU A 66 -9.78 14.40 -7.76
CA GLU A 66 -11.18 14.68 -8.17
C GLU A 66 -12.18 14.26 -7.09
N ASP A 67 -11.84 13.23 -6.29
CA ASP A 67 -12.65 12.71 -5.19
C ASP A 67 -11.87 12.67 -3.87
N SER A 68 -12.61 12.78 -2.75
CA SER A 68 -12.05 12.54 -1.42
C SER A 68 -11.75 11.07 -1.21
N TRP A 69 -10.63 10.78 -0.52
CA TRP A 69 -10.27 9.43 -0.08
C TRP A 69 -10.64 9.21 1.39
N ASP A 70 -11.24 8.07 1.71
CA ASP A 70 -11.41 7.53 3.07
C ASP A 70 -11.06 6.03 3.07
N VAL A 71 -10.09 5.62 3.89
CA VAL A 71 -9.57 4.25 3.87
C VAL A 71 -10.64 3.21 4.24
N GLN A 72 -11.58 3.54 5.13
CA GLN A 72 -12.66 2.62 5.49
C GLN A 72 -13.64 2.42 4.34
N ARG A 73 -13.98 3.49 3.64
CA ARG A 73 -14.91 3.46 2.49
C ARG A 73 -14.28 2.84 1.25
N ASP A 74 -13.01 3.17 0.99
CA ASP A 74 -12.41 2.99 -0.34
C ASP A 74 -11.42 1.82 -0.41
N HIS A 75 -11.12 1.12 0.72
CA HIS A 75 -10.10 0.05 0.73
C HIS A 75 -10.43 -1.10 -0.22
N ILE A 76 -11.69 -1.44 -0.43
CA ILE A 76 -12.06 -2.53 -1.37
C ILE A 76 -11.83 -2.10 -2.83
N LYS A 77 -12.11 -0.85 -3.19
CA LYS A 77 -11.75 -0.30 -4.51
C LYS A 77 -10.24 -0.36 -4.73
N LEU A 78 -9.47 -0.01 -3.71
CA LEU A 78 -8.00 -0.12 -3.72
C LEU A 78 -7.57 -1.58 -3.93
N MET A 79 -8.11 -2.53 -3.16
CA MET A 79 -7.79 -3.96 -3.27
C MET A 79 -8.07 -4.53 -4.66
N ARG A 80 -9.16 -4.11 -5.30
CA ARG A 80 -9.47 -4.49 -6.68
C ARG A 80 -8.38 -4.06 -7.66
N ASN A 81 -7.90 -2.82 -7.54
CA ASN A 81 -6.83 -2.30 -8.39
C ASN A 81 -5.49 -2.99 -8.12
N LEU A 82 -5.16 -3.22 -6.84
CA LEU A 82 -3.94 -3.92 -6.44
C LEU A 82 -3.93 -5.38 -6.91
N LYS A 83 -5.06 -6.08 -6.83
CA LYS A 83 -5.19 -7.45 -7.35
C LYS A 83 -4.80 -7.54 -8.83
N ARG A 84 -5.20 -6.57 -9.64
CA ARG A 84 -4.91 -6.56 -11.09
C ARG A 84 -3.41 -6.53 -11.38
N ILE A 85 -2.63 -5.87 -10.54
CA ILE A 85 -1.19 -5.74 -10.69
C ILE A 85 -0.38 -6.69 -9.78
N LEU A 86 -1.06 -7.57 -9.03
CA LEU A 86 -0.43 -8.59 -8.22
C LEU A 86 -0.22 -9.87 -9.05
N ARG A 87 0.96 -10.47 -8.95
CA ARG A 87 1.19 -11.81 -9.52
C ARG A 87 0.42 -12.89 -8.76
N PRO A 88 0.11 -14.06 -9.35
CA PRO A 88 -0.68 -15.11 -8.70
C PRO A 88 -0.19 -15.52 -7.32
N ASN A 89 1.13 -15.61 -7.11
CA ASN A 89 1.75 -15.96 -5.84
C ASN A 89 2.28 -14.74 -5.07
N GLY A 90 1.84 -13.55 -5.45
CA GLY A 90 2.27 -12.30 -4.84
C GLY A 90 1.55 -12.02 -3.52
N THR A 91 2.09 -11.06 -2.78
CA THR A 91 1.55 -10.61 -1.50
C THR A 91 1.39 -9.09 -1.49
N ILE A 92 0.25 -8.61 -1.02
CA ILE A 92 0.04 -7.22 -0.67
C ILE A 92 0.23 -7.09 0.85
N VAL A 93 1.08 -6.17 1.27
CA VAL A 93 1.14 -5.70 2.65
C VAL A 93 0.34 -4.41 2.71
N PHE A 94 -0.82 -4.48 3.34
CA PHE A 94 -1.72 -3.34 3.51
C PHE A 94 -1.67 -2.86 4.96
N SER A 95 -1.28 -1.63 5.17
CA SER A 95 -1.32 -0.98 6.48
C SER A 95 -2.15 0.29 6.45
N ASN A 96 -2.65 0.71 7.60
CA ASN A 96 -3.25 2.02 7.80
C ASN A 96 -3.29 2.39 9.29
N ASN A 97 -3.50 3.68 9.57
CA ASN A 97 -3.54 4.22 10.93
C ASN A 97 -4.95 4.62 11.38
N LYS A 98 -6.00 4.13 10.72
CA LYS A 98 -7.37 4.44 11.11
C LYS A 98 -7.76 3.67 12.38
N ARG A 99 -8.03 4.41 13.46
CA ARG A 99 -8.58 3.80 14.68
C ARG A 99 -9.93 3.13 14.38
N GLY A 100 -10.05 1.87 14.80
CA GLY A 100 -11.27 1.09 14.61
C GLY A 100 -11.55 0.70 13.15
N PHE A 101 -10.51 0.65 12.30
CA PHE A 101 -10.63 0.13 10.94
C PHE A 101 -11.16 -1.30 10.95
N LYS A 102 -12.10 -1.58 10.07
CA LYS A 102 -12.67 -2.91 9.87
C LYS A 102 -12.45 -3.34 8.43
N MET A 103 -11.72 -4.44 8.25
CA MET A 103 -11.58 -5.08 6.95
C MET A 103 -12.92 -5.67 6.51
N ASP A 104 -13.33 -5.40 5.29
CA ASP A 104 -14.50 -6.01 4.67
C ASP A 104 -14.08 -7.36 4.06
N PHE A 105 -14.15 -8.40 4.88
CA PHE A 105 -13.76 -9.75 4.48
C PHE A 105 -14.69 -10.34 3.43
N ASP A 106 -15.98 -10.02 3.45
CA ASP A 106 -16.95 -10.53 2.48
C ASP A 106 -16.65 -9.96 1.09
N ALA A 107 -16.40 -8.66 1.00
CA ALA A 107 -16.02 -8.03 -0.27
C ALA A 107 -14.63 -8.48 -0.76
N LEU A 108 -13.67 -8.76 0.14
CA LEU A 108 -12.40 -9.37 -0.25
C LEU A 108 -12.61 -10.78 -0.83
N ASP A 109 -13.49 -11.55 -0.21
CA ASP A 109 -13.84 -12.89 -0.67
C ASP A 109 -14.41 -12.88 -2.09
N GLU A 110 -15.34 -11.98 -2.37
CA GLU A 110 -15.90 -11.75 -3.71
C GLU A 110 -14.82 -11.36 -4.74
N LEU A 111 -13.77 -10.67 -4.30
CA LEU A 111 -12.60 -10.37 -5.14
C LEU A 111 -11.66 -11.58 -5.31
N GLY A 112 -11.91 -12.72 -4.65
CA GLY A 112 -10.98 -13.86 -4.64
C GLY A 112 -9.67 -13.54 -3.91
N LEU A 113 -9.73 -12.69 -2.88
CA LEU A 113 -8.61 -12.34 -2.01
C LEU A 113 -8.85 -12.91 -0.60
N SER A 114 -7.76 -13.18 0.11
CA SER A 114 -7.78 -13.51 1.54
C SER A 114 -6.83 -12.56 2.28
N ALA A 115 -7.17 -12.22 3.52
CA ALA A 115 -6.37 -11.35 4.35
C ALA A 115 -6.10 -11.97 5.72
N VAL A 116 -4.85 -11.87 6.18
CA VAL A 116 -4.41 -12.30 7.51
C VAL A 116 -3.90 -11.08 8.25
N GLU A 117 -4.48 -10.80 9.40
CA GLU A 117 -4.06 -9.67 10.23
C GLU A 117 -2.72 -9.96 10.92
N ILE A 118 -1.79 -9.02 10.81
CA ILE A 118 -0.46 -9.07 11.43
C ILE A 118 -0.15 -7.83 12.28
N SER A 119 -1.14 -7.02 12.61
CA SER A 119 -0.99 -5.74 13.34
C SER A 119 -0.16 -5.89 14.61
N ALA A 120 -0.44 -6.90 15.42
CA ALA A 120 0.28 -7.15 16.68
C ALA A 120 1.76 -7.54 16.48
N LYS A 121 2.10 -8.13 15.32
CA LYS A 121 3.47 -8.56 15.00
C LYS A 121 4.32 -7.45 14.38
N THR A 122 3.66 -6.41 13.87
CA THR A 122 4.29 -5.30 13.14
C THR A 122 4.26 -3.98 13.91
N LEU A 123 3.65 -3.95 15.10
CA LEU A 123 3.65 -2.78 15.97
C LEU A 123 5.01 -2.68 16.68
N PRO A 124 5.77 -1.58 16.49
CA PRO A 124 7.02 -1.38 17.21
C PRO A 124 6.80 -1.21 18.72
N LEU A 125 7.77 -1.61 19.53
CA LEU A 125 7.73 -1.52 21.01
C LEU A 125 7.41 -0.12 21.51
N ASP A 126 7.91 0.90 20.86
CA ASP A 126 7.68 2.32 21.20
C ASP A 126 6.18 2.71 21.15
N PHE A 127 5.37 1.96 20.40
CA PHE A 127 3.93 2.21 20.22
C PHE A 127 3.03 1.23 20.96
N GLU A 128 3.56 0.31 21.76
CA GLU A 128 2.77 -0.70 22.50
C GLU A 128 1.67 -0.11 23.41
N ARG A 129 1.87 1.14 23.87
CA ARG A 129 0.89 1.86 24.70
C ARG A 129 -0.41 2.19 23.95
N ASN A 130 -0.37 2.22 22.62
CA ASN A 130 -1.53 2.57 21.79
C ASN A 130 -1.66 1.64 20.59
N LYS A 131 -2.07 0.40 20.86
CA LYS A 131 -2.21 -0.66 19.84
C LYS A 131 -3.21 -0.34 18.73
N GLN A 132 -4.09 0.65 18.92
CA GLN A 132 -5.17 0.99 17.98
C GLN A 132 -4.72 1.96 16.86
N ILE A 133 -3.47 2.39 16.85
CA ILE A 133 -2.95 3.32 15.85
C ILE A 133 -2.40 2.64 14.59
N HIS A 134 -2.28 1.32 14.61
CA HIS A 134 -1.67 0.56 13.55
C HIS A 134 -2.49 -0.67 13.22
N ASN A 135 -2.83 -0.79 11.96
CA ASN A 135 -3.50 -1.95 11.38
C ASN A 135 -2.66 -2.46 10.21
N CYS A 136 -2.42 -3.76 10.14
CA CYS A 136 -1.63 -4.35 9.07
C CYS A 136 -2.13 -5.75 8.70
N TRP A 137 -2.24 -6.01 7.39
CA TRP A 137 -2.66 -7.30 6.84
C TRP A 137 -1.71 -7.76 5.73
N LEU A 138 -1.53 -9.07 5.63
CA LEU A 138 -1.05 -9.73 4.44
C LEU A 138 -2.26 -10.15 3.61
N VAL A 139 -2.35 -9.66 2.38
CA VAL A 139 -3.42 -10.00 1.45
C VAL A 139 -2.84 -10.77 0.28
N THR A 140 -3.45 -11.91 -0.05
CA THR A 140 -3.03 -12.81 -1.13
C THR A 140 -4.23 -13.22 -1.98
N MET A 141 -3.99 -13.69 -3.19
CA MET A 141 -5.04 -14.36 -3.98
C MET A 141 -5.42 -15.68 -3.33
N LYS A 142 -6.70 -16.01 -3.36
CA LYS A 142 -7.18 -17.36 -3.02
C LYS A 142 -6.69 -18.36 -4.06
N ALA A 143 -6.38 -19.55 -3.61
CA ALA A 143 -6.07 -20.69 -4.47
C ALA A 143 -7.29 -21.13 -5.29
#